data_a2d2fa130708e50a469b7179307f018b
#
_entry.id   a2d2fa130708e50a469b7179307f018b
#
_cell.length_a   1.000
_cell.length_b   1.000
_cell.length_c   1.000
_cell.angle_alpha   90.00
_cell.angle_beta   90.00
_cell.angle_gamma   90.00
#
_symmetry.space_group_name_H-M   'P 1'
#
loop_
_entity.id
_entity.type
_entity.pdbx_description
1 polymer ?
#
loop_
_entity_poly.entity_id
_entity_poly.type
_entity_poly.pdbx_seq_one_letter_code
_entity_poly.pdbx_strand_id
1 'polypeptide(L)'
;RFVNRIPAKKHDHFLIPAGTVHCSGAGTMVLEISATPYIFTFKLWDWGRLGLDGLPRPVHLEHGEKVIDWQRDAQWVHQHLVNQFEPVAEGNGWREERTGLHEREFIETRRHWFSEPVLHHTGGGVNVLNLVEGDEAIVDSPTGAFEPFTVHYAETFIIPASVGDYRISPSARASGHPLATIKAWVRS
;
A
#
# COMPACT_ATOMS: atom_id res chain seq x y z
N ARG A 1 3.19 14.48 -26.47
CA ARG A 1 3.53 14.07 -25.11
C ARG A 1 2.86 12.75 -24.85
N PHE A 2 3.65 11.70 -24.61
CA PHE A 2 3.15 10.32 -24.64
C PHE A 2 2.88 9.74 -23.25
N VAL A 3 3.18 10.47 -22.17
CA VAL A 3 3.02 10.00 -20.79
C VAL A 3 2.30 11.06 -19.96
N ASN A 4 1.29 10.65 -19.23
CA ASN A 4 0.62 11.49 -18.24
C ASN A 4 1.55 11.76 -17.06
N ARG A 5 1.45 12.96 -16.49
CA ARG A 5 2.11 13.31 -15.24
C ARG A 5 1.06 13.74 -14.24
N ILE A 6 0.95 13.00 -13.18
CA ILE A 6 -0.02 13.26 -12.12
C ILE A 6 0.77 13.77 -10.91
N PRO A 7 0.57 15.03 -10.47
CA PRO A 7 1.15 15.51 -9.21
C PRO A 7 0.63 14.67 -8.06
N ALA A 8 1.54 14.03 -7.32
CA ALA A 8 1.20 13.22 -6.17
C ALA A 8 1.34 14.03 -4.87
N LYS A 9 0.41 13.82 -3.94
CA LYS A 9 0.43 14.32 -2.57
C LYS A 9 0.54 13.16 -1.60
N LYS A 10 0.93 13.45 -0.37
CA LYS A 10 0.92 12.46 0.71
C LYS A 10 -0.47 11.81 0.80
N HIS A 11 -0.50 10.51 0.94
CA HIS A 11 -1.70 9.66 0.99
C HIS A 11 -2.49 9.50 -0.32
N ASP A 12 -2.04 10.07 -1.44
CA ASP A 12 -2.61 9.68 -2.72
C ASP A 12 -2.38 8.18 -2.96
N HIS A 13 -3.39 7.55 -3.55
CA HIS A 13 -3.35 6.14 -3.91
C HIS A 13 -3.49 6.00 -5.43
N PHE A 14 -2.68 5.11 -5.98
CA PHE A 14 -2.70 4.77 -7.40
C PHE A 14 -2.84 3.25 -7.54
N LEU A 15 -3.98 2.81 -8.06
CA LEU A 15 -4.17 1.42 -8.42
C LEU A 15 -3.46 1.15 -9.74
N ILE A 16 -2.68 0.07 -9.81
CA ILE A 16 -1.88 -0.28 -11.00
C ILE A 16 -2.25 -1.69 -11.47
N PRO A 17 -3.39 -1.88 -12.15
CA PRO A 17 -3.72 -3.17 -12.73
C PRO A 17 -2.76 -3.54 -13.85
N ALA A 18 -2.60 -4.83 -14.11
CA ALA A 18 -1.76 -5.34 -15.19
C ALA A 18 -2.08 -4.64 -16.52
N GLY A 19 -1.05 -4.36 -17.32
CA GLY A 19 -1.16 -3.60 -18.57
C GLY A 19 -1.14 -2.08 -18.43
N THR A 20 -0.93 -1.55 -17.21
CA THR A 20 -0.81 -0.10 -16.98
C THR A 20 0.64 0.31 -16.92
N VAL A 21 1.09 1.14 -17.87
CA VAL A 21 2.44 1.73 -17.86
C VAL A 21 2.52 2.76 -16.74
N HIS A 22 3.50 2.60 -15.85
CA HIS A 22 3.65 3.50 -14.70
C HIS A 22 5.10 3.66 -14.26
N CYS A 23 5.37 4.75 -13.59
CA CYS A 23 6.60 4.98 -12.83
C CYS A 23 6.36 6.06 -11.78
N SER A 24 7.19 6.10 -10.74
CA SER A 24 7.25 7.22 -9.80
C SER A 24 8.25 8.28 -10.27
N GLY A 25 7.96 9.55 -9.97
CA GLY A 25 8.85 10.67 -10.22
C GLY A 25 9.86 10.90 -9.10
N ALA A 26 10.86 11.74 -9.36
CA ALA A 26 11.84 12.15 -8.35
C ALA A 26 11.16 12.87 -7.17
N GLY A 27 11.66 12.61 -5.94
CA GLY A 27 11.13 13.22 -4.72
C GLY A 27 9.86 12.54 -4.18
N THR A 28 9.45 11.41 -4.75
CA THR A 28 8.29 10.65 -4.29
C THR A 28 8.74 9.41 -3.53
N MET A 29 8.27 9.27 -2.28
CA MET A 29 8.35 8.00 -1.54
C MET A 29 7.04 7.25 -1.72
N VAL A 30 7.12 5.97 -2.08
CA VAL A 30 5.95 5.13 -2.34
C VAL A 30 5.96 3.89 -1.45
N LEU A 31 4.79 3.51 -0.95
CA LEU A 31 4.53 2.18 -0.40
C LEU A 31 3.85 1.37 -1.49
N GLU A 32 4.51 0.32 -1.96
CA GLU A 32 3.95 -0.62 -2.93
C GLU A 32 3.46 -1.88 -2.22
N ILE A 33 2.18 -2.21 -2.43
CA ILE A 33 1.60 -3.49 -2.04
C ILE A 33 1.21 -4.19 -3.33
N SER A 34 1.93 -5.26 -3.65
CA SER A 34 1.83 -5.94 -4.94
C SER A 34 1.29 -7.35 -4.79
N ALA A 35 0.31 -7.68 -5.62
CA ALA A 35 -0.22 -9.04 -5.77
C ALA A 35 0.47 -9.81 -6.92
N THR A 36 1.70 -9.44 -7.26
CA THR A 36 2.44 -10.01 -8.40
C THR A 36 3.09 -11.32 -7.99
N PRO A 37 2.68 -12.47 -8.54
CA PRO A 37 3.42 -13.70 -8.35
C PRO A 37 4.75 -13.61 -9.09
N TYR A 38 5.87 -13.69 -8.39
CA TYR A 38 7.23 -13.64 -8.91
C TYR A 38 7.43 -12.56 -9.99
N ILE A 39 8.50 -11.93 -10.10
CA ILE A 39 8.90 -10.78 -10.94
C ILE A 39 8.18 -10.68 -12.32
N PHE A 40 6.87 -10.44 -12.34
CA PHE A 40 6.08 -10.28 -13.55
C PHE A 40 6.00 -8.80 -13.95
N THR A 41 7.17 -8.17 -14.16
CA THR A 41 7.25 -6.78 -14.59
C THR A 41 8.08 -6.67 -15.86
N PHE A 42 7.46 -6.14 -16.92
CA PHE A 42 8.21 -5.76 -18.12
C PHE A 42 8.76 -4.35 -17.96
N LYS A 43 10.07 -4.22 -17.98
CA LYS A 43 10.73 -2.91 -17.98
C LYS A 43 10.69 -2.31 -19.37
N LEU A 44 10.04 -1.15 -19.50
CA LEU A 44 10.01 -0.39 -20.74
C LEU A 44 11.13 0.64 -20.79
N TRP A 45 11.66 1.03 -19.64
CA TRP A 45 12.77 1.98 -19.48
C TRP A 45 13.53 1.68 -18.18
N ASP A 46 14.85 1.82 -18.18
CA ASP A 46 15.69 1.59 -16.99
C ASP A 46 16.87 2.58 -16.87
N TRP A 47 16.74 3.80 -17.36
CA TRP A 47 17.73 4.89 -17.25
C TRP A 47 19.15 4.52 -17.72
N GLY A 48 19.31 3.51 -18.54
CA GLY A 48 20.63 3.00 -18.96
C GLY A 48 21.45 2.39 -17.82
N ARG A 49 20.82 1.95 -16.72
CA ARG A 49 21.50 1.29 -15.59
C ARG A 49 22.23 0.05 -16.08
N LEU A 50 23.44 -0.12 -15.55
CA LEU A 50 24.26 -1.28 -15.87
C LEU A 50 23.92 -2.45 -14.93
N GLY A 51 23.99 -3.67 -15.45
CA GLY A 51 24.00 -4.91 -14.69
C GLY A 51 25.37 -5.15 -14.04
N LEU A 52 25.49 -6.25 -13.29
CA LEU A 52 26.75 -6.67 -12.67
C LEU A 52 27.83 -7.04 -13.70
N ASP A 53 27.43 -7.33 -14.92
CA ASP A 53 28.27 -7.60 -16.09
C ASP A 53 28.79 -6.35 -16.80
N GLY A 54 28.41 -5.14 -16.31
CA GLY A 54 28.75 -3.86 -16.91
C GLY A 54 27.98 -3.50 -18.18
N LEU A 55 26.98 -4.30 -18.58
CA LEU A 55 26.12 -4.03 -19.72
C LEU A 55 24.83 -3.36 -19.31
N PRO A 56 24.18 -2.57 -20.18
CA PRO A 56 22.85 -2.02 -19.91
C PRO A 56 21.86 -3.15 -19.57
N ARG A 57 21.07 -2.94 -18.51
CA ARG A 57 20.03 -3.89 -18.12
C ARG A 57 18.99 -4.02 -19.23
N PRO A 58 18.48 -5.23 -19.50
CA PRO A 58 17.52 -5.44 -20.58
C PRO A 58 16.21 -4.69 -20.36
N VAL A 59 15.65 -4.16 -21.40
CA VAL A 59 14.27 -3.65 -21.49
C VAL A 59 13.44 -4.58 -22.35
N HIS A 60 12.12 -4.66 -22.08
CA HIS A 60 11.25 -5.67 -22.63
C HIS A 60 10.17 -5.04 -23.53
N LEU A 61 10.58 -4.27 -24.54
CA LEU A 61 9.65 -3.49 -25.37
C LEU A 61 8.67 -4.37 -26.14
N GLU A 62 9.16 -5.43 -26.80
CA GLU A 62 8.32 -6.35 -27.58
C GLU A 62 7.27 -7.11 -26.74
N HIS A 63 7.65 -7.47 -25.50
CA HIS A 63 6.73 -8.12 -24.57
C HIS A 63 5.76 -7.10 -23.97
N GLY A 64 6.26 -5.93 -23.60
CA GLY A 64 5.46 -4.85 -23.02
C GLY A 64 4.37 -4.38 -23.99
N GLU A 65 4.69 -4.19 -25.25
CA GLU A 65 3.74 -3.76 -26.29
C GLU A 65 2.50 -4.68 -26.36
N LYS A 66 2.69 -6.00 -26.17
CA LYS A 66 1.62 -7.00 -26.25
C LYS A 66 0.67 -7.01 -25.04
N VAL A 67 1.10 -6.47 -23.89
CA VAL A 67 0.34 -6.50 -22.65
C VAL A 67 -0.16 -5.14 -22.20
N ILE A 68 0.27 -4.05 -22.86
CA ILE A 68 -0.23 -2.71 -22.55
C ILE A 68 -1.70 -2.60 -22.96
N ASP A 69 -2.51 -2.12 -22.04
CA ASP A 69 -3.89 -1.74 -22.33
C ASP A 69 -3.92 -0.29 -22.86
N TRP A 70 -3.98 -0.17 -24.17
CA TRP A 70 -3.95 1.11 -24.87
C TRP A 70 -5.22 1.95 -24.73
N GLN A 71 -6.28 1.40 -24.12
CA GLN A 71 -7.54 2.12 -23.89
C GLN A 71 -7.49 2.97 -22.61
N ARG A 72 -6.45 2.82 -21.78
CA ARG A 72 -6.30 3.55 -20.51
C ARG A 72 -5.71 4.92 -20.74
N ASP A 73 -6.50 5.82 -21.30
CA ASP A 73 -6.13 7.22 -21.47
C ASP A 73 -6.10 8.01 -20.15
N ALA A 74 -5.80 9.30 -20.21
CA ALA A 74 -5.73 10.15 -19.02
C ALA A 74 -7.05 10.25 -18.27
N GLN A 75 -8.16 10.33 -18.97
CA GLN A 75 -9.49 10.43 -18.36
C GLN A 75 -9.84 9.13 -17.63
N TRP A 76 -9.63 7.99 -18.28
CA TRP A 76 -9.87 6.68 -17.70
C TRP A 76 -9.03 6.47 -16.43
N VAL A 77 -7.72 6.81 -16.48
CA VAL A 77 -6.82 6.71 -15.33
C VAL A 77 -7.32 7.53 -14.14
N HIS A 78 -7.71 8.79 -14.35
CA HIS A 78 -8.25 9.62 -13.27
C HIS A 78 -9.54 9.07 -12.69
N GLN A 79 -10.41 8.49 -13.50
CA GLN A 79 -11.69 7.97 -13.06
C GLN A 79 -11.61 6.62 -12.34
N HIS A 80 -10.58 5.80 -12.64
CA HIS A 80 -10.55 4.41 -12.17
C HIS A 80 -9.34 4.05 -11.31
N LEU A 81 -8.24 4.80 -11.41
CA LEU A 81 -7.00 4.41 -10.77
C LEU A 81 -6.51 5.37 -9.68
N VAL A 82 -6.96 6.62 -9.69
CA VAL A 82 -6.46 7.64 -8.77
C VAL A 82 -7.46 7.84 -7.63
N ASN A 83 -7.00 7.63 -6.39
CA ASN A 83 -7.75 7.90 -5.16
C ASN A 83 -9.15 7.26 -5.11
N GLN A 84 -9.27 6.04 -5.61
CA GLN A 84 -10.50 5.27 -5.55
C GLN A 84 -10.62 4.60 -4.17
N PHE A 85 -11.14 5.35 -3.20
CA PHE A 85 -11.36 4.87 -1.83
C PHE A 85 -12.82 4.53 -1.60
N GLU A 86 -13.06 3.42 -0.89
CA GLU A 86 -14.40 3.05 -0.42
C GLU A 86 -14.45 3.11 1.10
N PRO A 87 -15.32 3.92 1.71
CA PRO A 87 -15.56 3.86 3.14
C PRO A 87 -16.03 2.45 3.56
N VAL A 88 -15.46 1.91 4.64
CA VAL A 88 -15.81 0.59 5.15
C VAL A 88 -16.50 0.68 6.49
N ALA A 89 -15.90 1.41 7.42
CA ALA A 89 -16.41 1.59 8.77
C ALA A 89 -15.85 2.86 9.39
N GLU A 90 -16.53 3.36 10.39
CA GLU A 90 -16.09 4.48 11.21
C GLU A 90 -16.59 4.35 12.64
N GLY A 91 -15.93 5.02 13.57
CA GLY A 91 -16.30 5.08 14.96
C GLY A 91 -15.74 6.32 15.65
N ASN A 92 -15.82 6.37 16.97
CA ASN A 92 -15.29 7.48 17.73
C ASN A 92 -13.76 7.54 17.57
N GLY A 93 -13.27 8.59 16.91
CA GLY A 93 -11.84 8.84 16.72
C GLY A 93 -11.16 7.95 15.68
N TRP A 94 -11.89 7.20 14.85
CA TRP A 94 -11.29 6.40 13.78
C TRP A 94 -12.21 6.22 12.57
N ARG A 95 -11.62 5.95 11.41
CA ARG A 95 -12.30 5.51 10.19
C ARG A 95 -11.44 4.52 9.41
N GLU A 96 -12.10 3.63 8.70
CA GLU A 96 -11.50 2.64 7.81
C GLU A 96 -12.00 2.83 6.38
N GLU A 97 -11.10 2.78 5.44
CA GLU A 97 -11.38 2.83 4.02
C GLU A 97 -10.63 1.74 3.26
N ARG A 98 -11.26 1.17 2.27
CA ARG A 98 -10.63 0.22 1.37
C ARG A 98 -9.84 0.97 0.33
N THR A 99 -8.63 0.50 0.03
CA THR A 99 -7.75 0.96 -1.03
C THR A 99 -7.36 -0.23 -1.91
N GLY A 100 -6.97 -0.02 -3.17
CA GLY A 100 -6.49 -1.11 -4.02
C GLY A 100 -7.60 -2.10 -4.45
N LEU A 101 -8.60 -1.64 -5.15
CA LEU A 101 -9.88 -2.35 -5.37
C LEU A 101 -9.96 -3.15 -6.66
N HIS A 102 -8.92 -3.82 -7.11
CA HIS A 102 -9.10 -4.71 -8.25
C HIS A 102 -9.72 -6.04 -7.78
N GLU A 103 -10.87 -6.41 -8.34
CA GLU A 103 -11.63 -7.62 -7.93
C GLU A 103 -10.87 -8.93 -8.06
N ARG A 104 -9.92 -8.99 -9.03
CA ARG A 104 -9.10 -10.18 -9.30
C ARG A 104 -7.89 -10.32 -8.39
N GLU A 105 -7.58 -9.31 -7.60
CA GLU A 105 -6.46 -9.37 -6.68
C GLU A 105 -6.83 -10.16 -5.43
N PHE A 106 -5.92 -11.01 -4.99
CA PHE A 106 -6.10 -11.81 -3.78
C PHE A 106 -5.69 -11.08 -2.50
N ILE A 107 -5.13 -9.86 -2.62
CA ILE A 107 -4.77 -9.02 -1.48
C ILE A 107 -5.86 -7.98 -1.23
N GLU A 108 -6.34 -7.94 0.00
CA GLU A 108 -7.15 -6.84 0.50
C GLU A 108 -6.24 -5.80 1.13
N THR A 109 -6.51 -4.53 0.89
CA THR A 109 -5.79 -3.40 1.51
C THR A 109 -6.78 -2.43 2.13
N ARG A 110 -6.50 -2.03 3.37
CA ARG A 110 -7.29 -1.08 4.14
C ARG A 110 -6.41 0.00 4.73
N ARG A 111 -6.90 1.24 4.71
CA ARG A 111 -6.31 2.35 5.43
C ARG A 111 -7.17 2.69 6.64
N HIS A 112 -6.55 2.73 7.81
CA HIS A 112 -7.16 3.15 9.06
C HIS A 112 -6.58 4.49 9.45
N TRP A 113 -7.46 5.47 9.69
CA TRP A 113 -7.14 6.72 10.33
C TRP A 113 -7.63 6.67 11.76
N PHE A 114 -6.83 7.06 12.74
CA PHE A 114 -7.22 6.98 14.13
C PHE A 114 -6.50 8.01 15.02
N SER A 115 -7.21 8.51 16.02
CA SER A 115 -6.70 9.31 17.13
C SER A 115 -6.95 8.65 18.48
N GLU A 116 -7.69 7.54 18.47
CA GLU A 116 -8.02 6.70 19.62
C GLU A 116 -7.58 5.26 19.34
N PRO A 117 -7.45 4.40 20.38
CA PRO A 117 -7.11 3.00 20.18
C PRO A 117 -8.09 2.28 19.25
N VAL A 118 -7.56 1.55 18.26
CA VAL A 118 -8.36 0.75 17.32
C VAL A 118 -8.09 -0.73 17.51
N LEU A 119 -9.16 -1.50 17.71
CA LEU A 119 -9.09 -2.94 17.77
C LEU A 119 -9.12 -3.52 16.37
N HIS A 120 -8.23 -4.46 16.11
CA HIS A 120 -8.11 -5.22 14.89
C HIS A 120 -8.21 -6.72 15.19
N HIS A 121 -8.49 -7.49 14.16
CA HIS A 121 -8.47 -8.94 14.21
C HIS A 121 -7.75 -9.51 12.98
N THR A 122 -7.02 -10.62 13.15
CA THR A 122 -6.29 -11.27 12.05
C THR A 122 -7.20 -11.99 11.07
N GLY A 123 -8.41 -12.39 11.50
CA GLY A 123 -9.33 -13.18 10.67
C GLY A 123 -8.82 -14.56 10.30
N GLY A 124 -7.82 -15.08 11.05
CA GLY A 124 -7.18 -16.35 10.73
C GLY A 124 -6.09 -16.27 9.66
N GLY A 125 -5.79 -15.07 9.16
CA GLY A 125 -4.73 -14.78 8.19
C GLY A 125 -3.63 -13.89 8.75
N VAL A 126 -2.50 -13.84 8.08
CA VAL A 126 -1.41 -12.91 8.41
C VAL A 126 -1.82 -11.50 8.03
N ASN A 127 -1.63 -10.52 8.92
CA ASN A 127 -1.77 -9.11 8.59
C ASN A 127 -0.39 -8.48 8.47
N VAL A 128 -0.16 -7.74 7.38
CA VAL A 128 1.03 -6.92 7.18
C VAL A 128 0.60 -5.45 7.23
N LEU A 129 1.24 -4.68 8.10
CA LEU A 129 0.87 -3.28 8.32
C LEU A 129 2.06 -2.35 8.16
N ASN A 130 1.77 -1.11 7.80
CA ASN A 130 2.74 -0.03 7.75
C ASN A 130 2.15 1.23 8.38
N LEU A 131 2.91 1.92 9.25
CA LEU A 131 2.51 3.23 9.80
C LEU A 131 2.83 4.30 8.76
N VAL A 132 1.80 4.88 8.15
CA VAL A 132 1.93 5.84 7.02
C VAL A 132 1.65 7.30 7.40
N GLU A 133 1.14 7.54 8.62
CA GLU A 133 0.96 8.87 9.21
C GLU A 133 1.18 8.82 10.71
N GLY A 134 1.82 9.89 11.24
CA GLY A 134 2.22 10.00 12.64
C GLY A 134 3.61 9.43 12.90
N ASP A 135 4.23 9.85 13.99
CA ASP A 135 5.62 9.51 14.30
C ASP A 135 5.75 8.09 14.87
N GLU A 136 4.85 7.72 15.78
CA GLU A 136 4.87 6.41 16.41
C GLU A 136 3.48 5.97 16.90
N ALA A 137 3.28 4.65 16.94
CA ALA A 137 2.10 4.00 17.50
C ALA A 137 2.52 2.81 18.38
N ILE A 138 1.67 2.44 19.33
CA ILE A 138 1.83 1.25 20.17
C ILE A 138 0.97 0.14 19.60
N VAL A 139 1.55 -1.03 19.45
CA VAL A 139 0.85 -2.25 19.06
C VAL A 139 0.85 -3.20 20.25
N ASP A 140 -0.33 -3.64 20.68
CA ASP A 140 -0.47 -4.54 21.82
C ASP A 140 -1.53 -5.61 21.56
N SER A 141 -1.53 -6.65 22.42
CA SER A 141 -2.54 -7.71 22.42
C SER A 141 -3.41 -7.61 23.65
N PRO A 142 -4.73 -7.37 23.51
CA PRO A 142 -5.66 -7.40 24.63
C PRO A 142 -5.69 -8.75 25.38
N THR A 143 -5.30 -9.83 24.71
CA THR A 143 -5.25 -11.19 25.26
C THR A 143 -3.87 -11.61 25.76
N GLY A 144 -2.86 -10.72 25.64
CA GLY A 144 -1.50 -11.04 26.05
C GLY A 144 -0.77 -12.02 25.13
N ALA A 145 -1.17 -12.12 23.87
CA ALA A 145 -0.52 -13.00 22.89
C ALA A 145 0.92 -12.61 22.55
N PHE A 146 1.28 -11.35 22.81
CA PHE A 146 2.64 -10.82 22.63
C PHE A 146 2.85 -9.59 23.53
N GLU A 147 4.11 -9.26 23.81
CA GLU A 147 4.48 -8.05 24.52
C GLU A 147 4.25 -6.81 23.67
N PRO A 148 3.74 -5.69 24.22
CA PRO A 148 3.55 -4.47 23.48
C PRO A 148 4.86 -3.97 22.84
N PHE A 149 4.76 -3.46 21.61
CA PHE A 149 5.89 -2.88 20.92
C PHE A 149 5.52 -1.54 20.23
N THR A 150 6.51 -0.71 20.02
CA THR A 150 6.36 0.56 19.32
C THR A 150 6.72 0.38 17.84
N VAL A 151 5.93 1.00 16.98
CA VAL A 151 6.20 1.12 15.54
C VAL A 151 6.34 2.59 15.18
N HIS A 152 7.23 2.91 14.26
CA HIS A 152 7.50 4.26 13.81
C HIS A 152 7.03 4.51 12.39
N TYR A 153 7.00 5.78 11.99
CA TYR A 153 6.66 6.16 10.63
C TYR A 153 7.46 5.37 9.58
N ALA A 154 6.75 4.89 8.56
CA ALA A 154 7.26 4.06 7.46
C ALA A 154 7.80 2.67 7.87
N GLU A 155 7.66 2.26 9.12
CA GLU A 155 7.96 0.88 9.51
C GLU A 155 6.85 -0.08 9.10
N THR A 156 7.27 -1.23 8.58
CA THR A 156 6.39 -2.35 8.26
C THR A 156 6.50 -3.41 9.35
N PHE A 157 5.37 -3.89 9.84
CA PHE A 157 5.31 -4.95 10.85
C PHE A 157 4.27 -6.01 10.46
N ILE A 158 4.43 -7.19 11.04
CA ILE A 158 3.62 -8.37 10.74
C ILE A 158 2.94 -8.85 12.00
N ILE A 159 1.63 -9.10 11.90
CA ILE A 159 0.85 -9.77 12.94
C ILE A 159 0.51 -11.18 12.43
N PRO A 160 1.07 -12.24 13.06
CA PRO A 160 0.78 -13.62 12.71
C PRO A 160 -0.68 -14.00 12.88
N ALA A 161 -1.17 -14.93 12.07
CA ALA A 161 -2.55 -15.40 12.10
C ALA A 161 -3.03 -15.87 13.48
N SER A 162 -2.14 -16.49 14.26
CA SER A 162 -2.42 -17.03 15.59
C SER A 162 -2.66 -15.98 16.68
N VAL A 163 -2.38 -14.72 16.42
CA VAL A 163 -2.57 -13.64 17.41
C VAL A 163 -4.05 -13.39 17.70
N GLY A 164 -4.92 -13.46 16.67
CA GLY A 164 -6.33 -13.10 16.80
C GLY A 164 -6.53 -11.60 16.97
N ASP A 165 -6.95 -11.16 18.16
CA ASP A 165 -7.17 -9.75 18.47
C ASP A 165 -5.86 -9.02 18.79
N TYR A 166 -5.70 -7.84 18.21
CA TYR A 166 -4.63 -6.90 18.51
C TYR A 166 -5.14 -5.46 18.41
N ARG A 167 -4.44 -4.55 19.08
CA ARG A 167 -4.82 -3.14 19.14
C ARG A 167 -3.67 -2.27 18.69
N ILE A 168 -4.01 -1.19 17.99
CA ILE A 168 -3.06 -0.14 17.63
C ILE A 168 -3.54 1.16 18.27
N SER A 169 -2.65 1.81 19.00
CA SER A 169 -2.97 3.00 19.80
C SER A 169 -2.00 4.13 19.48
N PRO A 170 -2.44 5.39 19.50
CA PRO A 170 -1.51 6.51 19.56
C PRO A 170 -0.57 6.36 20.76
N SER A 171 0.72 6.65 20.57
CA SER A 171 1.65 6.72 21.68
C SER A 171 1.44 8.01 22.51
N ALA A 172 1.98 8.05 23.71
CA ALA A 172 1.97 9.28 24.53
C ALA A 172 2.72 10.45 23.86
N ARG A 173 3.54 10.18 22.87
CA ARG A 173 4.28 11.18 22.07
C ARG A 173 3.53 11.59 20.80
N ALA A 174 2.43 10.92 20.47
CA ALA A 174 1.62 11.34 19.35
C ALA A 174 1.10 12.76 19.58
N SER A 175 1.40 13.65 18.66
CA SER A 175 1.23 15.11 18.79
C SER A 175 -0.23 15.59 18.68
N GLY A 176 -1.22 14.75 19.00
CA GLY A 176 -2.66 15.08 18.89
C GLY A 176 -3.19 15.10 17.45
N HIS A 177 -2.37 14.75 16.48
CA HIS A 177 -2.80 14.54 15.10
C HIS A 177 -3.23 13.08 14.88
N PRO A 178 -4.20 12.82 13.98
CA PRO A 178 -4.56 11.45 13.66
C PRO A 178 -3.39 10.68 13.04
N LEU A 179 -3.25 9.42 13.42
CA LEU A 179 -2.32 8.48 12.82
C LEU A 179 -3.00 7.74 11.68
N ALA A 180 -2.22 7.12 10.81
CA ALA A 180 -2.77 6.19 9.83
C ALA A 180 -1.88 4.97 9.63
N THR A 181 -2.54 3.81 9.48
CA THR A 181 -1.89 2.58 9.03
C THR A 181 -2.50 2.09 7.72
N ILE A 182 -1.66 1.48 6.87
CA ILE A 182 -2.13 0.60 5.79
C ILE A 182 -2.01 -0.82 6.28
N LYS A 183 -3.09 -1.60 6.17
CA LYS A 183 -3.15 -3.03 6.48
C LYS A 183 -3.42 -3.82 5.22
N ALA A 184 -2.63 -4.88 4.99
CA ALA A 184 -2.80 -5.80 3.88
C ALA A 184 -2.91 -7.25 4.39
N TRP A 185 -3.76 -8.05 3.75
CA TRP A 185 -3.89 -9.49 4.00
C TRP A 185 -4.42 -10.21 2.76
N VAL A 186 -4.23 -11.52 2.72
CA VAL A 186 -4.79 -12.36 1.66
C VAL A 186 -6.29 -12.55 1.91
N ARG A 187 -7.12 -12.32 0.91
CA ARG A 187 -8.56 -12.61 0.96
C ARG A 187 -8.77 -14.12 1.06
N SER A 188 -9.58 -14.58 1.99
CA SER A 188 -10.02 -15.96 2.17
C SER A 188 -11.42 -16.15 1.60
#